data_92f12defd04dc9c1cf1d90e6a544ebaa
#
_entry.id   92f12defd04dc9c1cf1d90e6a544ebaa
#
_cell.length_a   1.000
_cell.length_b   1.000
_cell.length_c   1.000
_cell.angle_alpha   90.00
_cell.angle_beta   90.00
_cell.angle_gamma   90.00
#
_symmetry.space_group_name_H-M   'P 1'
#
loop_
_entity.id
_entity.type
_entity.pdbx_description
1 polymer ?
#
loop_
_entity_poly.entity_id
_entity_poly.type
_entity_poly.pdbx_seq_one_letter_code
_entity_poly.pdbx_strand_id
1 'polypeptide(L)'
;EQEKTPAAPSYMNSSYFDEIYHARTAWEHLNNIAPYEISHPPLGKLILSLGICLFGMNPFGWRFMGTLLGVLMLPLMYLLLKKIFGGRAVPTLGTLVFASDFMRFVQTRIATIDTYAVFFILLMYLCMYLYLSRGSLKALALCGVFFGLGAASKWTCIYAGAGLALLWAARWVHAFRSASHPSPEDGAAGKRPWGPFLKNALFCLLFFVFIPCLIYYLSYLPYARAQGAPLFSRETLRIVLDNQAFMFHYHANIVSEHPYSSRWYQWILDIRPILYYLEYFDDGSRSSICAFLNPALCWGGFLSLFVLGYTALFRRDKIAGFLLVGYLAQLVPWMFIRRLTFEYHYFPSSVFLVLALAYVFRLFQLNRKDWLRWAVPFAAVSLALFA
;
A
#
# COMPACT_ATOMS: atom_id res chain seq x y z
N GLU A 1 1.81 -19.41 25.53
CA GLU A 1 0.56 -18.63 25.43
C GLU A 1 -0.51 -19.29 24.53
N GLN A 2 -0.14 -20.20 23.65
CA GLN A 2 -1.11 -21.07 22.95
C GLN A 2 -1.89 -21.97 23.93
N GLU A 3 -1.36 -22.19 25.13
CA GLU A 3 -2.02 -22.90 26.22
C GLU A 3 -3.19 -22.14 26.86
N LYS A 4 -3.32 -20.85 26.55
CA LYS A 4 -4.40 -19.97 27.04
C LYS A 4 -5.50 -19.72 26.01
N THR A 5 -5.76 -20.68 25.14
CA THR A 5 -6.88 -20.60 24.21
C THR A 5 -8.19 -20.48 24.99
N PRO A 6 -9.05 -19.49 24.69
CA PRO A 6 -10.36 -19.38 25.34
C PRO A 6 -11.19 -20.66 25.18
N ALA A 7 -12.04 -21.00 26.17
CA ALA A 7 -12.92 -22.15 26.10
C ALA A 7 -13.89 -22.05 24.90
N ALA A 8 -14.32 -20.86 24.53
CA ALA A 8 -15.08 -20.58 23.32
C ALA A 8 -14.30 -19.55 22.47
N PRO A 9 -13.39 -19.98 21.58
CA PRO A 9 -12.63 -19.08 20.72
C PRO A 9 -13.55 -18.36 19.72
N SER A 10 -13.34 -17.06 19.55
CA SER A 10 -14.03 -16.24 18.57
C SER A 10 -13.06 -15.21 17.96
N TYR A 11 -13.47 -14.51 16.92
CA TYR A 11 -12.66 -13.41 16.36
C TYR A 11 -12.40 -12.27 17.36
N MET A 12 -13.19 -12.18 18.44
CA MET A 12 -13.02 -11.15 19.48
C MET A 12 -11.92 -11.49 20.49
N ASN A 13 -11.77 -12.75 20.86
CA ASN A 13 -10.91 -13.18 21.95
C ASN A 13 -9.75 -14.08 21.53
N SER A 14 -9.65 -14.43 20.24
CA SER A 14 -8.56 -15.23 19.68
C SER A 14 -8.08 -14.69 18.34
N SER A 15 -7.03 -15.28 17.80
CA SER A 15 -6.53 -14.98 16.45
C SER A 15 -7.34 -15.72 15.39
N TYR A 16 -7.45 -15.14 14.22
CA TYR A 16 -8.01 -15.77 13.02
C TYR A 16 -7.18 -15.46 11.80
N PHE A 17 -7.27 -16.28 10.77
CA PHE A 17 -6.51 -16.16 9.52
C PHE A 17 -4.99 -16.02 9.78
N ASP A 18 -4.31 -15.12 9.08
CA ASP A 18 -2.85 -14.93 9.17
C ASP A 18 -2.36 -14.24 10.46
N GLU A 19 -3.29 -13.80 11.35
CA GLU A 19 -2.90 -13.19 12.64
C GLU A 19 -2.01 -14.12 13.47
N ILE A 20 -2.30 -15.43 13.43
CA ILE A 20 -1.56 -16.43 14.20
C ILE A 20 -0.06 -16.39 13.89
N TYR A 21 0.31 -16.17 12.63
CA TYR A 21 1.70 -16.12 12.21
C TYR A 21 2.35 -14.78 12.56
N HIS A 22 1.67 -13.68 12.27
CA HIS A 22 2.23 -12.34 12.44
C HIS A 22 2.28 -11.91 13.91
N ALA A 23 1.23 -12.16 14.70
CA ALA A 23 1.19 -11.85 16.12
C ALA A 23 2.20 -12.70 16.90
N ARG A 24 2.30 -14.00 16.59
CA ARG A 24 3.32 -14.88 17.14
C ARG A 24 4.72 -14.36 16.89
N THR A 25 5.06 -14.08 15.64
CA THR A 25 6.41 -13.62 15.28
C THR A 25 6.74 -12.24 15.84
N ALA A 26 5.74 -11.35 15.95
CA ALA A 26 5.92 -10.08 16.63
C ALA A 26 6.26 -10.25 18.13
N TRP A 27 5.61 -11.19 18.80
CA TRP A 27 5.91 -11.56 20.18
C TRP A 27 7.29 -12.23 20.32
N GLU A 28 7.65 -13.12 19.38
CA GLU A 28 8.98 -13.76 19.32
C GLU A 28 10.09 -12.70 19.23
N HIS A 29 9.94 -11.67 18.40
CA HIS A 29 10.88 -10.56 18.31
C HIS A 29 11.04 -9.80 19.63
N LEU A 30 9.96 -9.57 20.39
CA LEU A 30 10.01 -8.91 21.69
C LEU A 30 10.76 -9.74 22.75
N ASN A 31 10.66 -11.06 22.66
CA ASN A 31 11.21 -11.99 23.64
C ASN A 31 12.57 -12.59 23.22
N ASN A 32 13.18 -12.06 22.17
CA ASN A 32 14.46 -12.54 21.64
C ASN A 32 14.43 -14.03 21.27
N ILE A 33 13.31 -14.48 20.70
CA ILE A 33 13.10 -15.83 20.19
C ILE A 33 13.23 -15.80 18.67
N ALA A 34 13.80 -16.84 18.08
CA ALA A 34 13.93 -16.96 16.64
C ALA A 34 12.53 -16.91 15.97
N PRO A 35 12.33 -16.03 14.99
CA PRO A 35 11.02 -15.80 14.40
C PRO A 35 10.51 -17.01 13.63
N TYR A 36 9.25 -17.37 13.83
CA TYR A 36 8.60 -18.47 13.11
C TYR A 36 8.25 -18.08 11.66
N GLU A 37 7.60 -16.93 11.48
CA GLU A 37 7.21 -16.44 10.15
C GLU A 37 8.33 -15.57 9.58
N ILE A 38 9.07 -16.11 8.62
CA ILE A 38 10.21 -15.48 7.94
C ILE A 38 10.00 -15.34 6.42
N SER A 39 8.78 -15.60 5.92
CA SER A 39 8.46 -15.47 4.48
C SER A 39 8.24 -14.01 4.04
N HIS A 40 8.26 -13.07 4.99
CA HIS A 40 8.18 -11.64 4.76
C HIS A 40 9.23 -10.88 5.56
N PRO A 41 9.65 -9.68 5.12
CA PRO A 41 10.59 -8.85 5.86
C PRO A 41 10.11 -8.53 7.29
N PRO A 42 11.01 -8.25 8.24
CA PRO A 42 10.66 -8.16 9.66
C PRO A 42 9.87 -6.92 10.07
N LEU A 43 10.06 -5.75 9.41
CA LEU A 43 9.61 -4.45 9.92
C LEU A 43 8.09 -4.40 10.18
N GLY A 44 7.27 -5.00 9.31
CA GLY A 44 5.83 -5.05 9.52
C GLY A 44 5.45 -5.72 10.84
N LYS A 45 6.14 -6.80 11.20
CA LYS A 45 5.96 -7.52 12.48
C LYS A 45 6.55 -6.76 13.67
N LEU A 46 7.63 -5.99 13.44
CA LEU A 46 8.17 -5.08 14.46
C LEU A 46 7.25 -3.89 14.75
N ILE A 47 6.54 -3.37 13.74
CA ILE A 47 5.50 -2.36 13.97
C ILE A 47 4.34 -2.98 14.77
N LEU A 48 3.91 -4.18 14.42
CA LEU A 48 2.87 -4.91 15.14
C LEU A 48 3.27 -5.14 16.60
N SER A 49 4.53 -5.50 16.86
CA SER A 49 5.06 -5.76 18.21
C SER A 49 4.95 -4.55 19.13
N LEU A 50 4.92 -3.32 18.63
CA LEU A 50 4.70 -2.12 19.44
C LEU A 50 3.35 -2.15 20.15
N GLY A 51 2.29 -2.61 19.46
CA GLY A 51 0.96 -2.76 20.07
C GLY A 51 0.96 -3.85 21.14
N ILE A 52 1.63 -4.97 20.90
CA ILE A 52 1.80 -6.05 21.90
C ILE A 52 2.60 -5.54 23.11
N CYS A 53 3.66 -4.76 22.89
CA CYS A 53 4.45 -4.18 23.96
C CYS A 53 3.63 -3.24 24.86
N LEU A 54 2.74 -2.45 24.27
CA LEU A 54 1.92 -1.48 25.01
C LEU A 54 0.73 -2.11 25.72
N PHE A 55 0.08 -3.11 25.13
CA PHE A 55 -1.24 -3.62 25.56
C PHE A 55 -1.23 -5.11 25.89
N GLY A 56 -0.09 -5.79 25.76
CA GLY A 56 0.04 -7.23 25.99
C GLY A 56 -0.29 -8.10 24.79
N MET A 57 0.02 -9.40 24.91
CA MET A 57 -0.25 -10.43 23.89
C MET A 57 -1.72 -10.86 23.95
N ASN A 58 -2.60 -10.02 23.41
CA ASN A 58 -4.04 -10.24 23.32
C ASN A 58 -4.60 -9.61 22.02
N PRO A 59 -5.85 -9.88 21.62
CA PRO A 59 -6.43 -9.37 20.37
C PRO A 59 -6.35 -7.85 20.20
N PHE A 60 -6.54 -7.10 21.26
CA PHE A 60 -6.40 -5.64 21.21
C PHE A 60 -4.93 -5.24 20.93
N GLY A 61 -3.98 -5.85 21.64
CA GLY A 61 -2.55 -5.54 21.50
C GLY A 61 -2.04 -5.81 20.08
N TRP A 62 -2.28 -7.00 19.53
CA TRP A 62 -1.75 -7.31 18.19
C TRP A 62 -2.52 -6.61 17.04
N ARG A 63 -3.78 -6.19 17.23
CA ARG A 63 -4.56 -5.44 16.22
C ARG A 63 -4.38 -3.93 16.28
N PHE A 64 -3.88 -3.41 17.40
CA PHE A 64 -3.83 -1.97 17.68
C PHE A 64 -3.09 -1.17 16.60
N MET A 65 -1.87 -1.57 16.25
CA MET A 65 -1.05 -0.81 15.28
C MET A 65 -1.65 -0.83 13.87
N GLY A 66 -2.21 -1.96 13.44
CA GLY A 66 -2.93 -2.05 12.16
C GLY A 66 -4.13 -1.11 12.13
N THR A 67 -4.95 -1.13 13.18
CA THR A 67 -6.12 -0.25 13.32
C THR A 67 -5.73 1.23 13.38
N LEU A 68 -4.69 1.58 14.15
CA LEU A 68 -4.19 2.96 14.23
C LEU A 68 -3.76 3.49 12.87
N LEU A 69 -2.95 2.73 12.12
CA LEU A 69 -2.52 3.15 10.79
C LEU A 69 -3.69 3.16 9.79
N GLY A 70 -4.66 2.24 9.93
CA GLY A 70 -5.89 2.25 9.16
C GLY A 70 -6.73 3.51 9.36
N VAL A 71 -6.82 3.99 10.60
CA VAL A 71 -7.46 5.29 10.92
C VAL A 71 -6.66 6.45 10.32
N LEU A 72 -5.33 6.42 10.45
CA LEU A 72 -4.44 7.46 9.90
C LEU A 72 -4.41 7.49 8.35
N MET A 73 -4.77 6.40 7.68
CA MET A 73 -4.96 6.42 6.22
C MET A 73 -6.05 7.39 5.78
N LEU A 74 -7.08 7.66 6.59
CA LEU A 74 -8.18 8.55 6.22
C LEU A 74 -7.71 10.02 6.07
N PRO A 75 -7.11 10.65 7.09
CA PRO A 75 -6.56 11.99 6.93
C PRO A 75 -5.43 12.04 5.88
N LEU A 76 -4.67 10.96 5.72
CA LEU A 76 -3.63 10.86 4.68
C LEU A 76 -4.26 10.85 3.27
N MET A 77 -5.31 10.09 3.03
CA MET A 77 -6.08 10.09 1.78
C MET A 77 -6.68 11.47 1.51
N TYR A 78 -7.31 12.08 2.52
CA TYR A 78 -7.84 13.44 2.39
C TYR A 78 -6.74 14.44 1.99
N LEU A 79 -5.58 14.37 2.63
CA LEU A 79 -4.44 15.24 2.34
C LEU A 79 -3.93 15.03 0.91
N LEU A 80 -3.78 13.80 0.45
CA LEU A 80 -3.36 13.46 -0.89
C LEU A 80 -4.35 14.01 -1.93
N LEU A 81 -5.64 13.75 -1.76
CA LEU A 81 -6.71 14.25 -2.62
C LEU A 81 -6.74 15.79 -2.64
N LYS A 82 -6.58 16.43 -1.48
CA LYS A 82 -6.53 17.89 -1.37
C LYS A 82 -5.31 18.51 -2.06
N LYS A 83 -4.16 17.83 -2.01
CA LYS A 83 -2.95 18.28 -2.72
C LYS A 83 -3.10 18.13 -4.23
N ILE A 84 -3.75 17.08 -4.70
CA ILE A 84 -3.95 16.81 -6.12
C ILE A 84 -5.05 17.70 -6.73
N PHE A 85 -6.22 17.76 -6.09
CA PHE A 85 -7.43 18.36 -6.68
C PHE A 85 -7.80 19.75 -6.12
N GLY A 86 -7.21 20.13 -4.98
CA GLY A 86 -7.57 21.37 -4.29
C GLY A 86 -8.97 21.32 -3.64
N GLY A 87 -9.46 22.45 -3.17
CA GLY A 87 -10.78 22.59 -2.57
C GLY A 87 -11.01 21.70 -1.34
N ARG A 88 -12.29 21.43 -1.02
CA ARG A 88 -12.69 20.56 0.10
C ARG A 88 -13.65 19.44 -0.34
N ALA A 89 -14.56 19.70 -1.27
CA ALA A 89 -15.67 18.80 -1.59
C ALA A 89 -15.17 17.47 -2.21
N VAL A 90 -14.34 17.50 -3.27
CA VAL A 90 -13.78 16.27 -3.88
C VAL A 90 -12.93 15.48 -2.87
N PRO A 91 -11.99 16.10 -2.10
CA PRO A 91 -11.28 15.39 -1.05
C PRO A 91 -12.18 14.74 0.00
N THR A 92 -13.23 15.44 0.46
CA THR A 92 -14.17 14.88 1.45
C THR A 92 -14.92 13.68 0.89
N LEU A 93 -15.52 13.81 -0.31
CA LEU A 93 -16.27 12.70 -0.93
C LEU A 93 -15.38 11.49 -1.23
N GLY A 94 -14.18 11.71 -1.78
CA GLY A 94 -13.24 10.62 -2.01
C GLY A 94 -12.79 9.94 -0.71
N THR A 95 -12.56 10.70 0.36
CA THR A 95 -12.22 10.12 1.67
C THR A 95 -13.39 9.36 2.30
N LEU A 96 -14.64 9.81 2.12
CA LEU A 96 -15.82 9.08 2.58
C LEU A 96 -15.96 7.74 1.85
N VAL A 97 -15.78 7.71 0.53
CA VAL A 97 -15.76 6.45 -0.23
C VAL A 97 -14.63 5.53 0.24
N PHE A 98 -13.44 6.07 0.51
CA PHE A 98 -12.34 5.29 1.08
C PHE A 98 -12.65 4.78 2.49
N ALA A 99 -13.33 5.58 3.31
CA ALA A 99 -13.74 5.19 4.66
C ALA A 99 -14.74 4.02 4.65
N SER A 100 -15.63 3.97 3.66
CA SER A 100 -16.66 2.93 3.47
C SER A 100 -16.19 1.73 2.65
N ASP A 101 -14.90 1.63 2.32
CA ASP A 101 -14.36 0.45 1.62
C ASP A 101 -14.19 -0.73 2.59
N PHE A 102 -14.82 -1.87 2.25
CA PHE A 102 -14.80 -3.08 3.08
C PHE A 102 -13.40 -3.68 3.16
N MET A 103 -12.65 -3.73 2.05
CA MET A 103 -11.28 -4.24 2.01
C MET A 103 -10.40 -3.48 2.99
N ARG A 104 -10.40 -2.12 2.91
CA ARG A 104 -9.67 -1.29 3.85
C ARG A 104 -10.11 -1.55 5.30
N PHE A 105 -11.43 -1.60 5.56
CA PHE A 105 -11.97 -1.77 6.90
C PHE A 105 -11.53 -3.10 7.51
N VAL A 106 -11.66 -4.19 6.77
CA VAL A 106 -11.28 -5.54 7.26
C VAL A 106 -9.77 -5.66 7.41
N GLN A 107 -8.99 -5.26 6.38
CA GLN A 107 -7.53 -5.38 6.40
C GLN A 107 -6.84 -4.54 7.48
N THR A 108 -7.42 -3.41 7.85
CA THR A 108 -6.82 -2.57 8.90
C THR A 108 -7.20 -3.00 10.31
N ARG A 109 -8.09 -3.98 10.48
CA ARG A 109 -8.54 -4.51 11.78
C ARG A 109 -7.98 -5.89 12.10
N ILE A 110 -7.36 -6.54 11.14
CA ILE A 110 -6.64 -7.82 11.32
C ILE A 110 -5.13 -7.55 11.47
N ALA A 111 -4.46 -8.36 12.28
CA ALA A 111 -3.02 -8.22 12.50
C ALA A 111 -2.20 -8.81 11.35
N THR A 112 -2.29 -8.19 10.17
CA THR A 112 -1.48 -8.52 8.99
C THR A 112 -0.58 -7.36 8.60
N ILE A 113 0.45 -7.65 7.80
CA ILE A 113 1.45 -6.65 7.40
C ILE A 113 1.02 -5.80 6.19
N ASP A 114 -0.10 -6.15 5.53
CA ASP A 114 -0.61 -5.45 4.35
C ASP A 114 -0.96 -4.00 4.65
N THR A 115 -1.57 -3.75 5.79
CA THR A 115 -1.93 -2.40 6.25
C THR A 115 -0.71 -1.47 6.30
N TYR A 116 0.41 -1.95 6.81
CA TYR A 116 1.65 -1.15 6.90
C TYR A 116 2.19 -0.84 5.51
N ALA A 117 2.19 -1.82 4.62
CA ALA A 117 2.61 -1.65 3.24
C ALA A 117 1.76 -0.59 2.52
N VAL A 118 0.43 -0.67 2.60
CA VAL A 118 -0.48 0.29 1.94
C VAL A 118 -0.35 1.70 2.54
N PHE A 119 -0.18 1.80 3.86
CA PHE A 119 0.08 3.09 4.51
C PHE A 119 1.35 3.76 3.97
N PHE A 120 2.45 3.03 3.85
CA PHE A 120 3.69 3.55 3.28
C PHE A 120 3.55 3.87 1.79
N ILE A 121 2.81 3.08 1.01
CA ILE A 121 2.51 3.38 -0.40
C ILE A 121 1.79 4.73 -0.54
N LEU A 122 0.79 5.00 0.29
CA LEU A 122 0.10 6.31 0.29
C LEU A 122 1.07 7.46 0.60
N LEU A 123 1.95 7.30 1.58
CA LEU A 123 2.97 8.30 1.93
C LEU A 123 3.98 8.50 0.78
N MET A 124 4.43 7.42 0.13
CA MET A 124 5.30 7.48 -1.04
C MET A 124 4.68 8.32 -2.16
N TYR A 125 3.43 8.04 -2.52
CA TYR A 125 2.75 8.75 -3.61
C TYR A 125 2.40 10.20 -3.25
N LEU A 126 2.07 10.50 -1.98
CA LEU A 126 1.95 11.88 -1.51
C LEU A 126 3.27 12.65 -1.69
N CYS A 127 4.36 12.06 -1.22
CA CYS A 127 5.69 12.69 -1.30
C CYS A 127 6.16 12.84 -2.75
N MET A 128 5.93 11.83 -3.60
CA MET A 128 6.23 11.91 -5.03
C MET A 128 5.43 13.01 -5.72
N TYR A 129 4.13 13.14 -5.42
CA TYR A 129 3.31 14.23 -5.94
C TYR A 129 3.86 15.60 -5.54
N LEU A 130 4.27 15.78 -4.28
CA LEU A 130 4.87 17.03 -3.80
C LEU A 130 6.20 17.33 -4.48
N TYR A 131 7.01 16.31 -4.77
CA TYR A 131 8.24 16.48 -5.55
C TYR A 131 7.93 16.87 -7.00
N LEU A 132 7.03 16.18 -7.67
CA LEU A 132 6.69 16.44 -9.07
C LEU A 132 6.04 17.82 -9.26
N SER A 133 5.20 18.26 -8.32
CA SER A 133 4.47 19.54 -8.41
C SER A 133 5.27 20.76 -7.96
N ARG A 134 6.20 20.59 -7.00
CA ARG A 134 6.90 21.72 -6.34
C ARG A 134 8.43 21.64 -6.43
N GLY A 135 9.00 20.56 -6.98
CA GLY A 135 10.44 20.32 -7.00
C GLY A 135 11.07 20.06 -5.61
N SER A 136 10.27 19.70 -4.59
CA SER A 136 10.74 19.57 -3.21
C SER A 136 11.65 18.36 -3.02
N LEU A 137 12.96 18.58 -2.88
CA LEU A 137 13.92 17.51 -2.55
C LEU A 137 13.64 16.87 -1.19
N LYS A 138 13.12 17.64 -0.20
CA LYS A 138 12.69 17.09 1.08
C LYS A 138 11.57 16.06 0.89
N ALA A 139 10.60 16.34 0.03
CA ALA A 139 9.55 15.38 -0.28
C ALA A 139 10.13 14.14 -0.99
N LEU A 140 11.07 14.31 -1.92
CA LEU A 140 11.76 13.21 -2.59
C LEU A 140 12.55 12.33 -1.60
N ALA A 141 13.25 12.94 -0.64
CA ALA A 141 13.95 12.21 0.42
C ALA A 141 12.97 11.38 1.28
N LEU A 142 11.88 12.00 1.76
CA LEU A 142 10.84 11.31 2.54
C LEU A 142 10.20 10.18 1.73
N CYS A 143 9.99 10.37 0.41
CA CYS A 143 9.50 9.32 -0.48
C CYS A 143 10.41 8.09 -0.43
N GLY A 144 11.73 8.27 -0.50
CA GLY A 144 12.71 7.18 -0.41
C GLY A 144 12.75 6.51 0.96
N VAL A 145 12.62 7.29 2.05
CA VAL A 145 12.51 6.74 3.42
C VAL A 145 11.26 5.87 3.54
N PHE A 146 10.10 6.35 3.09
CA PHE A 146 8.85 5.56 3.12
C PHE A 146 8.91 4.36 2.20
N PHE A 147 9.63 4.43 1.08
CA PHE A 147 9.92 3.26 0.26
C PHE A 147 10.72 2.21 1.02
N GLY A 148 11.76 2.62 1.75
CA GLY A 148 12.55 1.73 2.59
C GLY A 148 11.72 1.07 3.70
N LEU A 149 10.90 1.84 4.42
CA LEU A 149 9.99 1.34 5.47
C LEU A 149 8.94 0.37 4.88
N GLY A 150 8.39 0.71 3.73
CA GLY A 150 7.45 -0.15 3.02
C GLY A 150 8.08 -1.47 2.58
N ALA A 151 9.22 -1.42 1.88
CA ALA A 151 9.92 -2.60 1.39
C ALA A 151 10.39 -3.52 2.54
N ALA A 152 10.83 -2.95 3.66
CA ALA A 152 11.19 -3.68 4.88
C ALA A 152 9.96 -4.28 5.60
N SER A 153 8.73 -3.81 5.29
CA SER A 153 7.48 -4.37 5.81
C SER A 153 6.89 -5.45 4.90
N LYS A 154 6.84 -5.20 3.58
CA LYS A 154 6.34 -6.15 2.57
C LYS A 154 6.89 -5.84 1.19
N TRP A 155 7.35 -6.86 0.45
CA TRP A 155 7.94 -6.71 -0.89
C TRP A 155 7.00 -6.10 -1.93
N THR A 156 5.69 -6.14 -1.74
CA THR A 156 4.74 -5.46 -2.64
C THR A 156 5.00 -3.95 -2.76
N CYS A 157 5.65 -3.33 -1.77
CA CYS A 157 6.08 -1.93 -1.85
C CYS A 157 7.16 -1.68 -2.90
N ILE A 158 7.91 -2.72 -3.33
CA ILE A 158 8.88 -2.62 -4.43
C ILE A 158 8.14 -2.31 -5.75
N TYR A 159 6.92 -2.81 -5.92
CA TYR A 159 6.07 -2.49 -7.07
C TYR A 159 5.72 -1.00 -7.11
N ALA A 160 5.38 -0.42 -5.94
CA ALA A 160 5.23 1.03 -5.81
C ALA A 160 6.50 1.77 -6.21
N GLY A 161 7.66 1.30 -5.76
CA GLY A 161 8.98 1.84 -6.10
C GLY A 161 9.22 1.90 -7.62
N ALA A 162 8.84 0.86 -8.37
CA ALA A 162 8.90 0.85 -9.82
C ALA A 162 8.03 1.96 -10.44
N GLY A 163 6.80 2.16 -9.92
CA GLY A 163 5.92 3.25 -10.34
C GLY A 163 6.54 4.63 -10.07
N LEU A 164 7.16 4.81 -8.90
CA LEU A 164 7.86 6.06 -8.54
C LEU A 164 9.05 6.32 -9.49
N ALA A 165 9.81 5.29 -9.84
CA ALA A 165 10.93 5.40 -10.80
C ALA A 165 10.44 5.83 -12.20
N LEU A 166 9.30 5.26 -12.67
CA LEU A 166 8.68 5.68 -13.93
C LEU A 166 8.24 7.16 -13.91
N LEU A 167 7.62 7.60 -12.81
CA LEU A 167 7.20 9.00 -12.64
C LEU A 167 8.40 9.95 -12.60
N TRP A 168 9.47 9.58 -11.90
CA TRP A 168 10.72 10.32 -11.85
C TRP A 168 11.37 10.40 -13.25
N ALA A 169 11.46 9.27 -13.94
CA ALA A 169 12.01 9.21 -15.29
C ALA A 169 11.20 10.07 -16.29
N ALA A 170 9.86 10.01 -16.22
CA ALA A 170 8.97 10.81 -17.05
C ALA A 170 9.21 12.33 -16.86
N ARG A 171 9.43 12.79 -15.62
CA ARG A 171 9.80 14.18 -15.31
C ARG A 171 11.09 14.60 -16.04
N TRP A 172 12.13 13.75 -15.95
CA TRP A 172 13.41 14.07 -16.57
C TRP A 172 13.40 13.95 -18.09
N VAL A 173 12.69 12.96 -18.65
CA VAL A 173 12.45 12.87 -20.10
C VAL A 173 11.75 14.13 -20.61
N HIS A 174 10.75 14.63 -19.89
CA HIS A 174 10.10 15.89 -20.23
C HIS A 174 11.07 17.07 -20.17
N ALA A 175 11.89 17.18 -19.13
CA ALA A 175 12.88 18.26 -18.98
C ALA A 175 13.92 18.25 -20.12
N PHE A 176 14.42 17.08 -20.50
CA PHE A 176 15.36 16.95 -21.63
C PHE A 176 14.72 17.28 -23.00
N ARG A 177 13.45 16.83 -23.20
CA ARG A 177 12.72 17.16 -24.45
C ARG A 177 12.44 18.64 -24.55
N SER A 178 12.01 19.29 -23.48
CA SER A 178 11.79 20.76 -23.47
C SER A 178 13.08 21.54 -23.75
N ALA A 179 14.22 21.08 -23.21
CA ALA A 179 15.52 21.70 -23.51
C ALA A 179 16.01 21.48 -24.97
N SER A 180 15.54 20.43 -25.63
CA SER A 180 15.88 20.13 -27.03
C SER A 180 15.00 20.89 -28.03
N HIS A 181 13.84 21.39 -27.62
CA HIS A 181 12.90 22.17 -28.44
C HIS A 181 12.45 23.40 -27.64
N PRO A 182 13.38 24.42 -27.49
CA PRO A 182 13.06 25.67 -26.81
C PRO A 182 11.95 26.40 -27.54
N SER A 183 10.99 26.97 -26.80
CA SER A 183 9.99 27.86 -27.38
C SER A 183 10.64 29.19 -27.76
N PRO A 184 10.12 29.92 -28.77
CA PRO A 184 10.68 31.22 -29.20
C PRO A 184 10.73 32.28 -28.08
N GLU A 185 9.94 32.10 -27.01
CA GLU A 185 9.88 32.99 -25.84
C GLU A 185 11.00 32.74 -24.83
N ASP A 186 11.66 31.58 -24.88
CA ASP A 186 12.67 31.14 -23.89
C ASP A 186 14.06 31.68 -24.21
N GLY A 187 14.25 32.81 -24.83
CA GLY A 187 15.42 33.66 -25.05
C GLY A 187 16.86 33.16 -24.77
N ALA A 188 17.08 31.92 -24.43
CA ALA A 188 18.37 31.29 -24.21
C ALA A 188 18.38 29.90 -24.84
N ALA A 189 19.34 29.64 -25.73
CA ALA A 189 19.66 28.34 -26.26
C ALA A 189 19.64 27.28 -25.10
N GLY A 190 18.68 26.34 -25.14
CA GLY A 190 18.38 25.47 -24.07
C GLY A 190 19.56 24.59 -23.67
N LYS A 191 20.27 24.95 -22.61
CA LYS A 191 21.27 24.07 -22.00
C LYS A 191 20.60 22.81 -21.50
N ARG A 192 21.04 21.65 -22.02
CA ARG A 192 20.53 20.36 -21.53
C ARG A 192 20.76 20.24 -20.02
N PRO A 193 19.77 19.78 -19.25
CA PRO A 193 19.81 19.82 -17.79
C PRO A 193 20.65 18.68 -17.15
N TRP A 194 21.81 18.34 -17.73
CA TRP A 194 22.67 17.26 -17.26
C TRP A 194 23.16 17.44 -15.81
N GLY A 195 23.59 18.65 -15.45
CA GLY A 195 24.08 18.95 -14.10
C GLY A 195 22.98 18.76 -13.02
N PRO A 196 21.81 19.41 -13.16
CA PRO A 196 20.68 19.16 -12.26
C PRO A 196 20.20 17.71 -12.25
N PHE A 197 20.18 17.03 -13.41
CA PHE A 197 19.83 15.62 -13.51
C PHE A 197 20.78 14.75 -12.69
N LEU A 198 22.09 14.89 -12.87
CA LEU A 198 23.09 14.08 -12.19
C LEU A 198 23.02 14.29 -10.66
N LYS A 199 22.89 15.54 -10.20
CA LYS A 199 22.70 15.84 -8.77
C LYS A 199 21.45 15.17 -8.22
N ASN A 200 20.34 15.20 -8.96
CA ASN A 200 19.10 14.56 -8.54
C ASN A 200 19.18 13.03 -8.60
N ALA A 201 19.89 12.46 -9.59
CA ALA A 201 20.13 11.01 -9.67
C ALA A 201 21.00 10.51 -8.51
N LEU A 202 22.07 11.23 -8.15
CA LEU A 202 22.88 10.91 -6.97
C LEU A 202 22.07 11.03 -5.68
N PHE A 203 21.20 12.03 -5.58
CA PHE A 203 20.27 12.17 -4.48
C PHE A 203 19.31 10.98 -4.41
N CYS A 204 18.76 10.53 -5.54
CA CYS A 204 17.92 9.33 -5.61
C CYS A 204 18.70 8.06 -5.24
N LEU A 205 19.94 7.92 -5.66
CA LEU A 205 20.79 6.79 -5.26
C LEU A 205 20.92 6.70 -3.73
N LEU A 206 21.13 7.84 -3.05
CA LEU A 206 21.17 7.89 -1.60
C LEU A 206 19.82 7.48 -0.97
N PHE A 207 18.71 8.10 -1.39
CA PHE A 207 17.43 7.96 -0.69
C PHE A 207 16.59 6.78 -1.17
N PHE A 208 16.82 6.23 -2.36
CA PHE A 208 16.06 5.07 -2.88
C PHE A 208 16.87 3.77 -2.96
N VAL A 209 18.18 3.83 -2.65
CA VAL A 209 19.03 2.63 -2.56
C VAL A 209 19.67 2.53 -1.18
N PHE A 210 20.58 3.45 -0.82
CA PHE A 210 21.36 3.31 0.41
C PHE A 210 20.49 3.40 1.68
N ILE A 211 19.63 4.40 1.80
CA ILE A 211 18.74 4.55 2.96
C ILE A 211 17.74 3.39 3.08
N PRO A 212 17.04 2.95 2.01
CA PRO A 212 16.21 1.75 2.06
C PRO A 212 16.99 0.48 2.45
N CYS A 213 18.17 0.24 1.89
CA CYS A 213 19.01 -0.88 2.27
C CYS A 213 19.39 -0.83 3.76
N LEU A 214 19.72 0.36 4.28
CA LEU A 214 20.01 0.54 5.70
C LEU A 214 18.78 0.25 6.56
N ILE A 215 17.60 0.81 6.24
CA ILE A 215 16.35 0.55 6.96
C ILE A 215 16.04 -0.95 6.95
N TYR A 216 16.17 -1.57 5.78
CA TYR A 216 15.94 -2.99 5.59
C TYR A 216 16.88 -3.82 6.46
N TYR A 217 18.19 -3.54 6.44
CA TYR A 217 19.18 -4.20 7.28
C TYR A 217 18.88 -4.02 8.78
N LEU A 218 18.58 -2.80 9.20
CA LEU A 218 18.26 -2.51 10.61
C LEU A 218 17.03 -3.27 11.10
N SER A 219 16.05 -3.53 10.23
CA SER A 219 14.86 -4.31 10.58
C SER A 219 15.17 -5.78 10.91
N TYR A 220 16.31 -6.30 10.47
CA TYR A 220 16.76 -7.66 10.79
C TYR A 220 17.52 -7.80 12.10
N LEU A 221 17.90 -6.71 12.76
CA LEU A 221 18.70 -6.80 13.99
C LEU A 221 18.03 -7.61 15.11
N PRO A 222 16.70 -7.52 15.36
CA PRO A 222 16.04 -8.40 16.33
C PRO A 222 16.09 -9.88 15.94
N TYR A 223 15.94 -10.18 14.64
CA TYR A 223 16.05 -11.55 14.14
C TYR A 223 17.48 -12.09 14.33
N ALA A 224 18.49 -11.33 13.92
CA ALA A 224 19.90 -11.72 14.09
C ALA A 224 20.26 -11.93 15.56
N ARG A 225 19.81 -11.04 16.44
CA ARG A 225 20.01 -11.17 17.88
C ARG A 225 19.39 -12.45 18.42
N ALA A 226 18.19 -12.80 18.02
CA ALA A 226 17.52 -14.04 18.45
C ALA A 226 18.24 -15.31 17.99
N GLN A 227 19.07 -15.22 16.95
CA GLN A 227 19.95 -16.30 16.50
C GLN A 227 21.35 -16.26 17.14
N GLY A 228 21.60 -15.33 18.07
CA GLY A 228 22.90 -15.18 18.71
C GLY A 228 23.97 -14.49 17.87
N ALA A 229 23.60 -13.94 16.70
CA ALA A 229 24.55 -13.24 15.84
C ALA A 229 24.91 -11.86 16.42
N PRO A 230 26.21 -11.46 16.38
CA PRO A 230 26.61 -10.12 16.79
C PRO A 230 26.01 -9.06 15.88
N LEU A 231 25.48 -7.96 16.45
CA LEU A 231 24.92 -6.86 15.69
C LEU A 231 25.99 -6.22 14.78
N PHE A 232 25.59 -5.83 13.56
CA PHE A 232 26.47 -5.22 12.56
C PHE A 232 27.64 -6.11 12.11
N SER A 233 27.51 -7.43 12.22
CA SER A 233 28.50 -8.42 11.85
C SER A 233 28.27 -9.00 10.44
N ARG A 234 29.26 -9.77 9.95
CA ARG A 234 29.11 -10.56 8.73
C ARG A 234 28.05 -11.66 8.87
N GLU A 235 27.85 -12.19 10.08
CA GLU A 235 26.81 -13.18 10.38
C GLU A 235 25.43 -12.57 10.25
N THR A 236 25.20 -11.36 10.80
CA THR A 236 23.96 -10.64 10.58
C THR A 236 23.68 -10.37 9.10
N LEU A 237 24.70 -9.95 8.34
CA LEU A 237 24.54 -9.76 6.88
C LEU A 237 24.18 -11.07 6.17
N ARG A 238 24.80 -12.18 6.59
CA ARG A 238 24.49 -13.51 6.02
C ARG A 238 23.03 -13.89 6.31
N ILE A 239 22.55 -13.71 7.55
CA ILE A 239 21.14 -13.95 7.91
C ILE A 239 20.20 -13.16 6.99
N VAL A 240 20.49 -11.86 6.76
CA VAL A 240 19.71 -11.04 5.83
C VAL A 240 19.68 -11.66 4.45
N LEU A 241 20.83 -11.99 3.88
CA LEU A 241 20.93 -12.52 2.51
C LEU A 241 20.29 -13.92 2.36
N ASP A 242 20.53 -14.81 3.32
CA ASP A 242 19.94 -16.15 3.34
C ASP A 242 18.40 -16.07 3.43
N ASN A 243 17.88 -15.13 4.23
CA ASN A 243 16.43 -14.93 4.32
C ASN A 243 15.84 -14.34 3.02
N GLN A 244 16.57 -13.46 2.27
CA GLN A 244 16.11 -13.03 0.94
C GLN A 244 15.98 -14.24 -0.01
N ALA A 245 16.99 -15.11 -0.03
CA ALA A 245 16.95 -16.32 -0.85
C ALA A 245 15.79 -17.23 -0.44
N PHE A 246 15.59 -17.43 0.86
CA PHE A 246 14.45 -18.18 1.39
C PHE A 246 13.10 -17.57 0.96
N MET A 247 12.89 -16.27 1.18
CA MET A 247 11.63 -15.59 0.81
C MET A 247 11.36 -15.70 -0.68
N PHE A 248 12.38 -15.48 -1.52
CA PHE A 248 12.24 -15.61 -2.97
C PHE A 248 11.84 -17.03 -3.36
N HIS A 249 12.55 -18.04 -2.84
CA HIS A 249 12.26 -19.44 -3.12
C HIS A 249 10.87 -19.86 -2.62
N TYR A 250 10.52 -19.46 -1.40
CA TYR A 250 9.20 -19.70 -0.82
C TYR A 250 8.09 -19.14 -1.71
N HIS A 251 8.15 -17.85 -2.06
CA HIS A 251 7.14 -17.22 -2.89
C HIS A 251 7.12 -17.69 -4.35
N ALA A 252 8.24 -18.19 -4.89
CA ALA A 252 8.27 -18.73 -6.23
C ALA A 252 7.63 -20.12 -6.33
N ASN A 253 7.67 -20.91 -5.26
CA ASN A 253 7.35 -22.33 -5.27
C ASN A 253 6.12 -22.72 -4.44
N ILE A 254 5.34 -21.76 -3.92
CA ILE A 254 4.08 -22.09 -3.24
C ILE A 254 3.13 -22.76 -4.24
N VAL A 255 2.94 -24.06 -4.08
CA VAL A 255 1.93 -24.87 -4.74
C VAL A 255 0.97 -25.35 -3.66
N SER A 256 -0.17 -24.70 -3.53
CA SER A 256 -1.22 -25.03 -2.58
C SER A 256 -2.56 -24.75 -3.21
N GLU A 257 -3.54 -25.62 -2.95
CA GLU A 257 -4.92 -25.35 -3.27
C GLU A 257 -5.60 -24.66 -2.09
N HIS A 258 -6.35 -23.63 -2.39
CA HIS A 258 -7.15 -22.94 -1.38
C HIS A 258 -8.51 -22.55 -1.96
N PRO A 259 -9.63 -22.85 -1.28
CA PRO A 259 -10.99 -22.66 -1.82
C PRO A 259 -11.29 -21.20 -2.18
N TYR A 260 -10.63 -20.24 -1.54
CA TYR A 260 -10.78 -18.79 -1.76
C TYR A 260 -9.63 -18.17 -2.57
N SER A 261 -8.78 -18.98 -3.22
CA SER A 261 -7.75 -18.44 -4.10
C SER A 261 -8.37 -17.72 -5.28
N SER A 262 -7.75 -16.62 -5.68
CA SER A 262 -8.23 -15.80 -6.80
C SER A 262 -7.07 -15.17 -7.57
N ARG A 263 -7.32 -14.82 -8.83
CA ARG A 263 -6.33 -14.24 -9.75
C ARG A 263 -6.58 -12.74 -9.91
N TRP A 264 -5.55 -11.99 -10.31
CA TRP A 264 -5.57 -10.55 -10.50
C TRP A 264 -6.78 -10.01 -11.30
N TYR A 265 -7.25 -10.71 -12.32
CA TYR A 265 -8.40 -10.30 -13.14
C TYR A 265 -9.74 -10.47 -12.42
N GLN A 266 -9.82 -11.36 -11.44
CA GLN A 266 -11.00 -11.54 -10.59
C GLN A 266 -11.12 -10.42 -9.55
N TRP A 267 -9.99 -9.88 -9.08
CA TRP A 267 -9.97 -8.78 -8.10
C TRP A 267 -10.52 -7.46 -8.65
N ILE A 268 -10.26 -7.19 -9.94
CA ILE A 268 -10.74 -5.96 -10.60
C ILE A 268 -12.27 -5.86 -10.58
N LEU A 269 -12.96 -6.98 -10.59
CA LEU A 269 -14.42 -7.09 -10.65
C LEU A 269 -15.02 -7.63 -9.34
N ASP A 270 -14.21 -7.84 -8.30
CA ASP A 270 -14.65 -8.36 -6.99
C ASP A 270 -15.38 -9.71 -7.09
N ILE A 271 -14.89 -10.62 -7.97
CA ILE A 271 -15.60 -11.87 -8.32
C ILE A 271 -15.43 -12.94 -7.23
N ARG A 272 -14.31 -12.92 -6.50
CA ARG A 272 -13.98 -14.01 -5.57
C ARG A 272 -13.38 -13.48 -4.27
N PRO A 273 -14.24 -12.98 -3.34
CA PRO A 273 -13.86 -12.54 -2.00
C PRO A 273 -13.12 -13.62 -1.22
N ILE A 274 -12.29 -13.19 -0.27
CA ILE A 274 -11.63 -14.12 0.63
C ILE A 274 -12.34 -14.15 1.99
N LEU A 275 -12.61 -15.36 2.48
CA LEU A 275 -13.18 -15.60 3.81
C LEU A 275 -12.03 -15.70 4.82
N TYR A 276 -12.04 -14.83 5.84
CA TYR A 276 -11.05 -14.83 6.93
C TYR A 276 -11.54 -15.56 8.17
N TYR A 277 -12.83 -15.50 8.43
CA TYR A 277 -13.45 -16.11 9.61
C TYR A 277 -14.85 -16.61 9.30
N LEU A 278 -15.21 -17.75 9.87
CA LEU A 278 -16.55 -18.32 9.80
C LEU A 278 -16.84 -19.06 11.10
N GLU A 279 -17.95 -18.73 11.72
CA GLU A 279 -18.48 -19.37 12.91
C GLU A 279 -19.95 -19.74 12.70
N TYR A 280 -20.33 -20.91 13.18
CA TYR A 280 -21.71 -21.39 13.19
C TYR A 280 -22.20 -21.43 14.62
N PHE A 281 -23.39 -20.93 14.86
CA PHE A 281 -24.02 -20.94 16.19
C PHE A 281 -25.11 -22.00 16.25
N ASP A 282 -25.47 -22.43 17.48
CA ASP A 282 -26.46 -23.50 17.73
C ASP A 282 -27.87 -23.12 17.25
N ASP A 283 -28.18 -21.84 17.14
CA ASP A 283 -29.45 -21.31 16.60
C ASP A 283 -29.50 -21.33 15.05
N GLY A 284 -28.46 -21.85 14.39
CA GLY A 284 -28.33 -21.90 12.93
C GLY A 284 -27.84 -20.59 12.29
N SER A 285 -27.58 -19.54 13.07
CA SER A 285 -26.98 -18.31 12.58
C SER A 285 -25.48 -18.50 12.28
N ARG A 286 -24.89 -17.57 11.50
CA ARG A 286 -23.49 -17.60 11.13
C ARG A 286 -22.87 -16.22 11.32
N SER A 287 -21.63 -16.20 11.78
CA SER A 287 -20.78 -14.99 11.75
C SER A 287 -19.62 -15.20 10.80
N SER A 288 -19.37 -14.24 9.91
CA SER A 288 -18.27 -14.34 8.97
C SER A 288 -17.57 -12.99 8.78
N ILE A 289 -16.26 -13.05 8.49
CA ILE A 289 -15.46 -11.90 8.11
C ILE A 289 -14.88 -12.19 6.72
N CYS A 290 -15.27 -11.40 5.73
CA CYS A 290 -14.80 -11.49 4.36
C CYS A 290 -14.06 -10.21 3.97
N ALA A 291 -12.98 -10.35 3.21
CA ALA A 291 -12.28 -9.21 2.60
C ALA A 291 -12.61 -9.14 1.12
N PHE A 292 -13.23 -8.02 0.71
CA PHE A 292 -13.61 -7.65 -0.65
C PHE A 292 -13.83 -6.14 -0.72
N LEU A 293 -13.97 -5.56 -1.90
CA LEU A 293 -14.18 -4.13 -2.04
C LEU A 293 -15.65 -3.74 -1.81
N ASN A 294 -15.87 -2.48 -1.42
CA ASN A 294 -17.22 -1.92 -1.50
C ASN A 294 -17.65 -1.89 -2.97
N PRO A 295 -18.83 -2.48 -3.33
CA PRO A 295 -19.28 -2.58 -4.73
C PRO A 295 -19.34 -1.23 -5.46
N ALA A 296 -19.73 -0.15 -4.78
CA ALA A 296 -19.72 1.18 -5.37
C ALA A 296 -18.30 1.62 -5.74
N LEU A 297 -17.33 1.41 -4.86
CA LEU A 297 -15.92 1.70 -5.15
C LEU A 297 -15.36 0.78 -6.25
N CYS A 298 -15.62 -0.52 -6.17
CA CYS A 298 -15.14 -1.49 -7.16
C CYS A 298 -15.58 -1.10 -8.58
N TRP A 299 -16.88 -1.02 -8.82
CA TRP A 299 -17.44 -0.76 -10.15
C TRP A 299 -17.25 0.69 -10.60
N GLY A 300 -17.47 1.66 -9.70
CA GLY A 300 -17.26 3.09 -9.99
C GLY A 300 -15.79 3.41 -10.22
N GLY A 301 -14.89 2.83 -9.44
CA GLY A 301 -13.44 2.95 -9.61
C GLY A 301 -12.97 2.31 -10.91
N PHE A 302 -13.44 1.10 -11.22
CA PHE A 302 -13.14 0.41 -12.47
C PHE A 302 -13.53 1.24 -13.70
N LEU A 303 -14.77 1.77 -13.74
CA LEU A 303 -15.21 2.66 -14.82
C LEU A 303 -14.36 3.93 -14.88
N SER A 304 -13.96 4.46 -13.74
CA SER A 304 -13.09 5.65 -13.66
C SER A 304 -11.71 5.41 -14.26
N LEU A 305 -11.19 4.17 -14.27
CA LEU A 305 -9.91 3.84 -14.92
C LEU A 305 -9.93 4.05 -16.43
N PHE A 306 -11.06 3.82 -17.10
CA PHE A 306 -11.18 4.11 -18.54
C PHE A 306 -11.11 5.60 -18.82
N VAL A 307 -11.78 6.42 -17.99
CA VAL A 307 -11.69 7.88 -18.08
C VAL A 307 -10.25 8.33 -17.82
N LEU A 308 -9.62 7.77 -16.81
CA LEU A 308 -8.22 8.06 -16.45
C LEU A 308 -7.27 7.70 -17.59
N GLY A 309 -7.42 6.50 -18.18
CA GLY A 309 -6.65 6.04 -19.33
C GLY A 309 -6.82 6.94 -20.55
N TYR A 310 -8.08 7.28 -20.89
CA TYR A 310 -8.36 8.20 -21.99
C TYR A 310 -7.72 9.58 -21.80
N THR A 311 -7.88 10.17 -20.61
CA THR A 311 -7.35 11.51 -20.33
C THR A 311 -5.81 11.52 -20.24
N ALA A 312 -5.21 10.46 -19.69
CA ALA A 312 -3.75 10.32 -19.65
C ALA A 312 -3.14 10.19 -21.05
N LEU A 313 -3.71 9.34 -21.91
CA LEU A 313 -3.13 9.00 -23.20
C LEU A 313 -3.45 10.05 -24.28
N PHE A 314 -4.72 10.47 -24.40
CA PHE A 314 -5.19 11.32 -25.49
C PHE A 314 -5.21 12.82 -25.12
N ARG A 315 -5.49 13.15 -23.85
CA ARG A 315 -5.45 14.53 -23.36
C ARG A 315 -4.11 14.91 -22.72
N ARG A 316 -3.21 13.95 -22.55
CA ARG A 316 -1.88 14.12 -21.92
C ARG A 316 -1.97 14.75 -20.53
N ASP A 317 -3.06 14.46 -19.79
CA ASP A 317 -3.25 14.97 -18.44
C ASP A 317 -2.23 14.34 -17.49
N LYS A 318 -1.41 15.17 -16.85
CA LYS A 318 -0.31 14.73 -15.99
C LYS A 318 -0.83 14.09 -14.69
N ILE A 319 -1.98 14.55 -14.17
CA ILE A 319 -2.59 13.99 -12.96
C ILE A 319 -3.15 12.61 -13.28
N ALA A 320 -3.88 12.48 -14.39
CA ALA A 320 -4.38 11.18 -14.83
C ALA A 320 -3.23 10.19 -15.06
N GLY A 321 -2.15 10.62 -15.70
CA GLY A 321 -0.93 9.81 -15.88
C GLY A 321 -0.30 9.37 -14.56
N PHE A 322 -0.19 10.28 -13.58
CA PHE A 322 0.33 9.98 -12.24
C PHE A 322 -0.51 8.90 -11.54
N LEU A 323 -1.83 9.03 -11.56
CA LEU A 323 -2.74 8.08 -10.91
C LEU A 323 -2.75 6.73 -11.62
N LEU A 324 -2.74 6.73 -12.96
CA LEU A 324 -2.71 5.51 -13.77
C LEU A 324 -1.42 4.71 -13.53
N VAL A 325 -0.26 5.38 -13.48
CA VAL A 325 1.03 4.74 -13.14
C VAL A 325 0.96 4.14 -11.74
N GLY A 326 0.38 4.85 -10.76
CA GLY A 326 0.20 4.35 -9.41
C GLY A 326 -0.62 3.06 -9.37
N TYR A 327 -1.76 3.03 -10.04
CA TYR A 327 -2.61 1.86 -10.13
C TYR A 327 -1.92 0.67 -10.83
N LEU A 328 -1.37 0.91 -12.01
CA LEU A 328 -0.74 -0.14 -12.81
C LEU A 328 0.52 -0.71 -12.15
N ALA A 329 1.30 0.12 -11.47
CA ALA A 329 2.47 -0.35 -10.72
C ALA A 329 2.11 -1.38 -9.65
N GLN A 330 0.93 -1.25 -9.01
CA GLN A 330 0.46 -2.21 -8.02
C GLN A 330 -0.18 -3.47 -8.65
N LEU A 331 -0.83 -3.35 -9.80
CA LEU A 331 -1.58 -4.46 -10.42
C LEU A 331 -0.74 -5.30 -11.37
N VAL A 332 0.05 -4.66 -12.25
CA VAL A 332 0.74 -5.34 -13.37
C VAL A 332 1.66 -6.48 -12.91
N PRO A 333 2.43 -6.35 -11.82
CA PRO A 333 3.28 -7.47 -11.37
C PRO A 333 2.50 -8.76 -11.09
N TRP A 334 1.25 -8.66 -10.61
CA TRP A 334 0.41 -9.82 -10.32
C TRP A 334 -0.03 -10.59 -11.56
N MET A 335 0.02 -9.97 -12.74
CA MET A 335 -0.27 -10.64 -14.03
C MET A 335 0.77 -11.74 -14.35
N PHE A 336 1.98 -11.59 -13.81
CA PHE A 336 3.11 -12.52 -14.03
C PHE A 336 3.28 -13.54 -12.90
N ILE A 337 2.57 -13.36 -11.77
CA ILE A 337 2.66 -14.24 -10.62
C ILE A 337 1.69 -15.41 -10.77
N ARG A 338 2.24 -16.63 -10.77
CA ARG A 338 1.47 -17.88 -10.98
C ARG A 338 1.11 -18.62 -9.70
N ARG A 339 1.75 -18.27 -8.56
CA ARG A 339 1.50 -18.88 -7.27
C ARG A 339 0.08 -18.61 -6.75
N LEU A 340 -0.26 -19.25 -5.63
CA LEU A 340 -1.47 -18.96 -4.86
C LEU A 340 -1.55 -17.47 -4.51
N THR A 341 -2.67 -16.85 -4.87
CA THR A 341 -2.97 -15.43 -4.60
C THR A 341 -4.41 -15.28 -4.14
N PHE A 342 -4.69 -14.15 -3.48
CA PHE A 342 -5.99 -13.81 -2.90
C PHE A 342 -6.34 -12.36 -3.17
N GLU A 343 -7.60 -12.01 -3.01
CA GLU A 343 -8.11 -10.68 -3.33
C GLU A 343 -7.49 -9.58 -2.49
N TYR A 344 -7.09 -9.83 -1.23
CA TYR A 344 -6.42 -8.82 -0.41
C TYR A 344 -5.09 -8.31 -1.01
N HIS A 345 -4.47 -9.04 -1.95
CA HIS A 345 -3.32 -8.52 -2.69
C HIS A 345 -3.69 -7.32 -3.58
N TYR A 346 -4.97 -7.12 -3.85
CA TYR A 346 -5.47 -5.97 -4.59
C TYR A 346 -5.59 -4.69 -3.73
N PHE A 347 -5.51 -4.79 -2.41
CA PHE A 347 -5.61 -3.64 -1.50
C PHE A 347 -4.67 -2.47 -1.86
N PRO A 348 -3.38 -2.66 -2.22
CA PRO A 348 -2.54 -1.57 -2.70
C PRO A 348 -3.06 -0.89 -3.97
N SER A 349 -3.69 -1.65 -4.88
CA SER A 349 -4.28 -1.10 -6.12
C SER A 349 -5.59 -0.38 -5.85
N SER A 350 -6.42 -0.87 -4.92
CA SER A 350 -7.75 -0.33 -4.64
C SER A 350 -7.73 1.11 -4.12
N VAL A 351 -6.67 1.52 -3.42
CA VAL A 351 -6.52 2.92 -3.01
C VAL A 351 -6.42 3.88 -4.21
N PHE A 352 -5.90 3.41 -5.34
CA PHE A 352 -5.86 4.18 -6.59
C PHE A 352 -7.21 4.21 -7.31
N LEU A 353 -8.12 3.26 -7.06
CA LEU A 353 -9.52 3.36 -7.53
C LEU A 353 -10.22 4.55 -6.87
N VAL A 354 -10.00 4.77 -5.59
CA VAL A 354 -10.51 5.96 -4.88
C VAL A 354 -10.00 7.25 -5.54
N LEU A 355 -8.71 7.30 -5.85
CA LEU A 355 -8.09 8.46 -6.52
C LEU A 355 -8.62 8.66 -7.94
N ALA A 356 -8.83 7.57 -8.69
CA ALA A 356 -9.41 7.60 -10.04
C ALA A 356 -10.86 8.11 -10.01
N LEU A 357 -11.67 7.63 -9.06
CA LEU A 357 -13.03 8.10 -8.86
C LEU A 357 -13.07 9.59 -8.48
N ALA A 358 -12.20 10.01 -7.56
CA ALA A 358 -12.07 11.41 -7.18
C ALA A 358 -11.63 12.30 -8.35
N TYR A 359 -10.80 11.78 -9.27
CA TYR A 359 -10.46 12.45 -10.52
C TYR A 359 -11.71 12.67 -11.40
N VAL A 360 -12.58 11.67 -11.53
CA VAL A 360 -13.86 11.80 -12.26
C VAL A 360 -14.77 12.83 -11.58
N PHE A 361 -14.87 12.82 -10.25
CA PHE A 361 -15.60 13.86 -9.50
C PHE A 361 -15.03 15.25 -9.78
N ARG A 362 -13.72 15.38 -9.88
CA ARG A 362 -13.08 16.65 -10.23
C ARG A 362 -13.41 17.09 -11.65
N LEU A 363 -13.42 16.19 -12.63
CA LEU A 363 -13.86 16.50 -13.99
C LEU A 363 -15.30 16.99 -14.03
N PHE A 364 -16.21 16.34 -13.28
CA PHE A 364 -17.60 16.80 -13.16
C PHE A 364 -17.69 18.18 -12.51
N GLN A 365 -16.93 18.43 -11.44
CA GLN A 365 -16.87 19.72 -10.78
C GLN A 365 -16.45 20.85 -11.73
N LEU A 366 -15.51 20.58 -12.64
CA LEU A 366 -15.02 21.58 -13.60
C LEU A 366 -16.01 21.84 -14.74
N ASN A 367 -16.82 20.84 -15.12
CA ASN A 367 -17.66 20.87 -16.31
C ASN A 367 -19.16 21.06 -16.03
N ARG A 368 -19.61 20.89 -14.75
CA ARG A 368 -21.02 20.94 -14.39
C ARG A 368 -21.24 21.67 -13.07
N LYS A 369 -22.12 22.66 -13.06
CA LYS A 369 -22.50 23.36 -11.82
C LYS A 369 -23.24 22.45 -10.82
N ASP A 370 -23.95 21.43 -11.31
CA ASP A 370 -24.76 20.49 -10.55
C ASP A 370 -24.04 19.16 -10.22
N TRP A 371 -22.71 19.13 -10.31
CA TRP A 371 -21.90 17.91 -10.12
C TRP A 371 -22.15 17.20 -8.79
N LEU A 372 -22.50 17.92 -7.73
CA LEU A 372 -22.82 17.33 -6.43
C LEU A 372 -24.06 16.43 -6.47
N ARG A 373 -25.00 16.66 -7.42
CA ARG A 373 -26.17 15.78 -7.64
C ARG A 373 -25.78 14.36 -8.05
N TRP A 374 -24.58 14.15 -8.55
CA TRP A 374 -24.04 12.85 -8.94
C TRP A 374 -23.06 12.30 -7.90
N ALA A 375 -22.17 13.14 -7.40
CA ALA A 375 -21.09 12.71 -6.51
C ALA A 375 -21.59 12.43 -5.07
N VAL A 376 -22.57 13.19 -4.58
CA VAL A 376 -23.12 12.97 -3.23
C VAL A 376 -23.94 11.68 -3.14
N PRO A 377 -24.90 11.39 -4.04
CA PRO A 377 -25.60 10.11 -4.02
C PRO A 377 -24.66 8.90 -4.17
N PHE A 378 -23.63 9.00 -5.00
CA PHE A 378 -22.63 7.94 -5.13
C PHE A 378 -21.93 7.67 -3.79
N ALA A 379 -21.46 8.71 -3.10
CA ALA A 379 -20.84 8.55 -1.79
C ALA A 379 -21.84 8.05 -0.73
N ALA A 380 -23.09 8.48 -0.81
CA ALA A 380 -24.17 8.02 0.08
C ALA A 380 -24.48 6.53 -0.14
N VAL A 381 -24.52 6.05 -1.39
CA VAL A 381 -24.68 4.62 -1.71
C VAL A 381 -23.49 3.82 -1.17
N SER A 382 -22.25 4.31 -1.35
CA SER A 382 -21.08 3.66 -0.79
C SER A 382 -21.13 3.53 0.73
N LEU A 383 -21.61 4.57 1.42
CA LEU A 383 -21.82 4.55 2.88
C LEU A 383 -22.98 3.62 3.28
N ALA A 384 -24.09 3.66 2.55
CA ALA A 384 -25.26 2.81 2.83
C ALA A 384 -24.95 1.31 2.64
N LEU A 385 -24.08 0.95 1.71
CA LEU A 385 -23.61 -0.42 1.55
C LEU A 385 -22.68 -0.86 2.67
N PHE A 386 -22.02 0.09 3.34
CA PHE A 386 -21.09 -0.16 4.43
C PHE A 386 -21.81 -0.29 5.78
N ALA A 387 -22.92 0.42 5.98
CA ALA A 387 -23.70 0.44 7.24
C ALA A 387 -24.52 -0.84 7.43
#